data_27ae43e51e7698e98e2717fb0dbb8cb7
#
_entry.id   27ae43e51e7698e98e2717fb0dbb8cb7
#
_cell.length_a   1.000
_cell.length_b   1.000
_cell.length_c   1.000
_cell.angle_alpha   90.00
_cell.angle_beta   90.00
_cell.angle_gamma   90.00
#
_symmetry.space_group_name_H-M   'P 1'
#
loop_
_entity.id
_entity.type
_entity.pdbx_description
1 polymer ?
#
loop_
_entity_poly.entity_id
_entity_poly.type
_entity_poly.pdbx_seq_one_letter_code
_entity_poly.pdbx_strand_id
1 'polypeptide(L)'
;VYWLAAVCCLPLFTACNGFLREDPRDGTDHADAYRTLSDVYLNAVASLYNYVGGYADSQGLQGTGRGVYDLNTFTTDEAIMPTRGGDWYDGGFWQGLYLHKWGVSNDAVQATWEYLYKVVMLSNKSVEQIQKFGETHDDSELPAYLAEVRAMRAMYYYYLLDLFGRVPLVLSSSASMSDIVQSERKTVFDFVVKELQEAAPLLAESRSNRPGDYYGRITRPVAYFLLAKLALNAEVYTDNDWTDGVRPDGGTISFTIEGRQQNAWQATVTYCDRITAMGYALEPLYETNFAVYNESSVENIFTIPMNKTLYTNQMQYLFRSRHYNHAKAYGLSGENGSSATKDALRVFGYDTAEVDPRFDKCYFAGVMYDLKGELIRLDDGTVLEYHPWEVAVDISNTPYEKTAGARMKKYAIDTDATKDGKLMENDIVLFRYADVLLMK
;
A
#
# COMPACT_ATOMS: atom_id res chain seq x y z
N VAL A 1 -74.48 -23.41 -13.87
CA VAL A 1 -73.49 -23.87 -12.82
C VAL A 1 -72.03 -23.40 -13.11
N TYR A 2 -71.84 -22.56 -14.16
CA TYR A 2 -70.41 -22.12 -14.53
C TYR A 2 -70.13 -20.61 -14.38
N TRP A 3 -70.93 -19.86 -13.60
CA TRP A 3 -70.76 -18.41 -13.45
C TRP A 3 -70.36 -17.94 -12.04
N LEU A 4 -70.03 -18.87 -11.14
CA LEU A 4 -69.64 -18.52 -9.76
C LEU A 4 -68.16 -18.74 -9.44
N ALA A 5 -67.35 -19.17 -10.41
CA ALA A 5 -65.90 -19.44 -10.19
C ALA A 5 -64.96 -18.30 -10.63
N ALA A 6 -65.46 -17.21 -11.24
CA ALA A 6 -64.66 -16.15 -11.84
C ALA A 6 -64.50 -14.88 -10.95
N VAL A 7 -65.13 -14.82 -9.77
CA VAL A 7 -65.10 -13.59 -8.91
C VAL A 7 -64.17 -13.71 -7.69
N CYS A 8 -63.60 -14.88 -7.40
CA CYS A 8 -62.70 -15.05 -6.21
C CYS A 8 -61.20 -14.89 -6.45
N CYS A 9 -60.75 -14.52 -7.67
CA CYS A 9 -59.28 -14.41 -7.94
C CYS A 9 -58.75 -12.99 -8.10
N LEU A 10 -59.48 -11.95 -7.71
CA LEU A 10 -59.08 -10.56 -7.96
C LEU A 10 -58.65 -9.69 -6.74
N PRO A 11 -58.48 -10.18 -5.52
CA PRO A 11 -57.83 -9.33 -4.51
C PRO A 11 -56.48 -9.89 -3.96
N LEU A 12 -55.69 -10.61 -4.74
CA LEU A 12 -54.41 -11.16 -4.25
C LEU A 12 -53.16 -10.40 -4.73
N PHE A 13 -53.31 -9.28 -5.43
CA PHE A 13 -52.14 -8.51 -5.90
C PHE A 13 -51.83 -7.22 -5.13
N THR A 14 -52.48 -6.94 -4.00
CA THR A 14 -52.24 -5.72 -3.24
C THR A 14 -51.57 -5.93 -1.87
N ALA A 15 -51.01 -7.09 -1.56
CA ALA A 15 -50.53 -7.40 -0.22
C ALA A 15 -49.08 -7.86 -0.21
N CYS A 16 -48.15 -7.11 -0.81
CA CYS A 16 -46.73 -7.43 -0.60
C CYS A 16 -45.78 -6.22 -0.66
N ASN A 17 -46.21 -4.96 -0.67
CA ASN A 17 -45.29 -3.84 -0.64
C ASN A 17 -44.68 -3.59 0.74
N GLY A 18 -45.22 -4.14 1.82
CA GLY A 18 -44.63 -4.04 3.17
C GLY A 18 -43.68 -5.18 3.53
N PHE A 19 -43.80 -6.34 2.84
CA PHE A 19 -42.99 -7.53 3.15
C PHE A 19 -41.59 -7.49 2.52
N LEU A 20 -41.37 -6.61 1.54
CA LEU A 20 -40.09 -6.36 0.89
C LEU A 20 -39.39 -5.12 1.45
N ARG A 21 -39.93 -4.50 2.49
CA ARG A 21 -39.25 -3.42 3.20
C ARG A 21 -38.29 -4.07 4.19
N GLU A 22 -37.01 -4.00 3.89
CA GLU A 22 -35.98 -4.36 4.83
C GLU A 22 -36.09 -3.41 6.02
N ASP A 23 -36.49 -3.95 7.17
CA ASP A 23 -36.49 -3.23 8.45
C ASP A 23 -35.40 -3.89 9.31
N PRO A 24 -34.14 -3.43 9.20
CA PRO A 24 -33.02 -4.02 9.90
C PRO A 24 -33.19 -3.81 11.40
N ARG A 25 -33.53 -4.87 12.14
CA ARG A 25 -33.75 -4.81 13.60
C ARG A 25 -32.46 -4.57 14.38
N ASP A 26 -31.29 -4.84 13.77
CA ASP A 26 -29.97 -4.76 14.39
C ASP A 26 -28.95 -3.99 13.52
N GLY A 27 -29.35 -3.22 12.53
CA GLY A 27 -28.50 -2.44 11.63
C GLY A 27 -28.96 -1.00 11.47
N THR A 28 -28.03 -0.11 11.19
CA THR A 28 -28.32 1.29 10.82
C THR A 28 -28.94 1.29 9.42
N ASP A 29 -30.16 1.85 9.28
CA ASP A 29 -30.75 2.09 7.95
C ASP A 29 -29.77 2.91 7.10
N HIS A 30 -29.69 2.65 5.80
CA HIS A 30 -28.82 3.37 4.88
C HIS A 30 -29.08 4.89 4.93
N ALA A 31 -30.33 5.30 5.18
CA ALA A 31 -30.69 6.70 5.38
C ALA A 31 -30.13 7.28 6.69
N ASP A 32 -29.94 6.46 7.72
CA ASP A 32 -29.43 6.83 9.02
C ASP A 32 -27.91 6.95 9.05
N ALA A 33 -27.23 6.25 8.14
CA ALA A 33 -25.77 6.25 8.06
C ALA A 33 -25.16 7.56 7.56
N TYR A 34 -25.94 8.52 7.07
CA TYR A 34 -25.48 9.79 6.49
C TYR A 34 -26.39 10.97 6.89
N ARG A 35 -26.82 11.02 8.15
CA ARG A 35 -27.71 12.09 8.65
C ARG A 35 -27.00 13.37 9.02
N THR A 36 -25.78 13.27 9.51
CA THR A 36 -24.99 14.39 9.97
C THR A 36 -23.65 14.44 9.25
N LEU A 37 -22.99 15.59 9.29
CA LEU A 37 -21.64 15.73 8.74
C LEU A 37 -20.65 14.74 9.37
N SER A 38 -20.79 14.48 10.68
CA SER A 38 -19.98 13.47 11.38
C SER A 38 -20.22 12.07 10.84
N ASP A 39 -21.46 11.70 10.52
CA ASP A 39 -21.76 10.40 9.92
C ASP A 39 -21.17 10.30 8.51
N VAL A 40 -21.23 11.38 7.72
CA VAL A 40 -20.60 11.46 6.40
C VAL A 40 -19.10 11.25 6.53
N TYR A 41 -18.44 11.94 7.46
CA TYR A 41 -17.02 11.77 7.70
C TYR A 41 -16.68 10.33 8.08
N LEU A 42 -17.35 9.75 9.08
CA LEU A 42 -17.07 8.40 9.57
C LEU A 42 -17.31 7.33 8.51
N ASN A 43 -18.43 7.42 7.79
CA ASN A 43 -18.87 6.36 6.89
C ASN A 43 -18.34 6.50 5.46
N ALA A 44 -18.12 7.73 4.97
CA ALA A 44 -17.62 7.94 3.62
C ALA A 44 -16.13 8.27 3.53
N VAL A 45 -15.50 8.80 4.59
CA VAL A 45 -14.09 9.18 4.57
C VAL A 45 -13.25 8.25 5.44
N ALA A 46 -13.51 8.24 6.74
CA ALA A 46 -12.68 7.52 7.71
C ALA A 46 -12.67 6.00 7.47
N SER A 47 -13.82 5.43 7.08
CA SER A 47 -13.94 3.99 6.79
C SER A 47 -12.99 3.49 5.68
N LEU A 48 -12.61 4.35 4.73
CA LEU A 48 -11.70 3.98 3.65
C LEU A 48 -10.27 3.74 4.15
N TYR A 49 -9.85 4.43 5.21
CA TYR A 49 -8.50 4.27 5.78
C TYR A 49 -8.26 2.91 6.42
N ASN A 50 -9.32 2.19 6.80
CA ASN A 50 -9.19 0.79 7.22
C ASN A 50 -8.56 -0.09 6.13
N TYR A 51 -8.71 0.29 4.86
CA TYR A 51 -8.14 -0.45 3.73
C TYR A 51 -6.72 0.00 3.37
N VAL A 52 -6.26 1.17 3.78
CA VAL A 52 -4.88 1.63 3.53
C VAL A 52 -3.89 0.75 4.30
N GLY A 53 -4.14 0.58 5.60
CA GLY A 53 -3.35 -0.32 6.45
C GLY A 53 -3.74 -1.78 6.33
N GLY A 54 -4.97 -2.06 5.93
CA GLY A 54 -5.55 -3.39 5.83
C GLY A 54 -6.18 -3.88 7.12
N TYR A 55 -6.86 -5.00 7.02
CA TYR A 55 -7.49 -5.69 8.13
C TYR A 55 -6.89 -7.10 8.28
N ALA A 56 -6.44 -7.44 9.48
CA ALA A 56 -5.72 -8.68 9.73
C ALA A 56 -4.44 -8.79 8.85
N ASP A 57 -4.23 -9.86 8.14
CA ASP A 57 -2.95 -10.19 7.51
C ASP A 57 -2.83 -9.79 6.04
N SER A 58 -3.89 -9.31 5.38
CA SER A 58 -3.93 -9.54 3.95
C SER A 58 -4.38 -8.41 3.06
N GLN A 59 -4.94 -7.33 3.56
CA GLN A 59 -5.57 -6.35 2.68
C GLN A 59 -5.22 -4.91 3.06
N GLY A 60 -4.03 -4.51 2.71
CA GLY A 60 -3.53 -3.15 2.82
C GLY A 60 -2.39 -2.92 1.84
N LEU A 61 -1.97 -1.67 1.67
CA LEU A 61 -0.86 -1.33 0.78
C LEU A 61 0.46 -1.97 1.23
N GLN A 62 0.59 -2.25 2.51
CA GLN A 62 1.71 -2.97 3.12
C GLN A 62 1.28 -4.35 3.66
N GLY A 63 0.15 -4.85 3.21
CA GLY A 63 -0.31 -6.19 3.55
C GLY A 63 0.62 -7.26 2.98
N THR A 64 0.85 -8.29 3.77
CA THR A 64 1.79 -9.38 3.48
C THR A 64 1.08 -10.67 3.09
N GLY A 65 -0.20 -10.61 2.86
CA GLY A 65 -1.01 -11.73 2.42
C GLY A 65 -0.96 -11.96 0.91
N ARG A 66 0.25 -11.95 0.32
CA ARG A 66 0.43 -12.10 -1.14
C ARG A 66 -0.26 -10.98 -1.91
N GLY A 67 0.00 -9.72 -1.50
CA GLY A 67 -0.62 -8.52 -2.04
C GLY A 67 0.36 -7.52 -2.63
N VAL A 68 0.00 -6.24 -2.58
CA VAL A 68 0.76 -5.11 -3.16
C VAL A 68 2.22 -5.11 -2.72
N TYR A 69 2.48 -5.30 -1.43
CA TYR A 69 3.85 -5.31 -0.92
C TYR A 69 4.68 -6.45 -1.51
N ASP A 70 4.15 -7.67 -1.52
CA ASP A 70 4.87 -8.85 -2.01
C ASP A 70 5.16 -8.73 -3.50
N LEU A 71 4.21 -8.22 -4.31
CA LEU A 71 4.43 -7.94 -5.72
C LEU A 71 5.53 -6.89 -5.93
N ASN A 72 5.52 -5.79 -5.17
CA ASN A 72 6.53 -4.74 -5.29
C ASN A 72 7.90 -5.11 -4.70
N THR A 73 7.98 -6.17 -3.90
CA THR A 73 9.21 -6.57 -3.22
C THR A 73 9.90 -7.76 -3.90
N PHE A 74 9.15 -8.86 -4.12
CA PHE A 74 9.76 -10.11 -4.59
C PHE A 74 9.83 -10.25 -6.11
N THR A 75 9.39 -9.23 -6.86
CA THR A 75 9.64 -9.12 -8.30
C THR A 75 10.84 -8.20 -8.62
N THR A 76 11.57 -7.76 -7.59
CA THR A 76 12.68 -6.80 -7.72
C THR A 76 14.04 -7.47 -7.56
N ASP A 77 15.10 -6.71 -7.85
CA ASP A 77 16.49 -7.11 -7.60
C ASP A 77 16.91 -6.96 -6.12
N GLU A 78 15.99 -6.53 -5.24
CA GLU A 78 16.32 -6.25 -3.84
C GLU A 78 16.11 -7.44 -2.91
N ALA A 79 15.04 -8.20 -3.12
CA ALA A 79 14.61 -9.22 -2.18
C ALA A 79 14.21 -10.54 -2.87
N ILE A 80 14.48 -11.63 -2.17
CA ILE A 80 14.12 -12.98 -2.59
C ILE A 80 13.56 -13.77 -1.42
N MET A 81 12.60 -14.65 -1.70
CA MET A 81 12.14 -15.69 -0.79
C MET A 81 12.68 -17.05 -1.27
N PRO A 82 13.83 -17.51 -0.75
CA PRO A 82 14.40 -18.78 -1.19
C PRO A 82 13.61 -19.97 -0.65
N THR A 83 13.60 -21.07 -1.39
CA THR A 83 13.22 -22.37 -0.84
C THR A 83 14.30 -22.81 0.16
N ARG A 84 13.88 -23.16 1.39
CA ARG A 84 14.74 -23.56 2.51
C ARG A 84 14.33 -24.95 3.00
N GLY A 85 14.78 -25.98 2.32
CA GLY A 85 14.35 -27.36 2.61
C GLY A 85 12.85 -27.54 2.34
N GLY A 86 12.07 -27.79 3.40
CA GLY A 86 10.62 -27.90 3.29
C GLY A 86 9.88 -26.57 3.34
N ASP A 87 10.57 -25.46 3.68
CA ASP A 87 9.95 -24.17 3.92
C ASP A 87 10.00 -23.26 2.68
N TRP A 88 8.99 -22.42 2.51
CA TRP A 88 8.90 -21.34 1.51
C TRP A 88 8.90 -21.80 0.05
N TYR A 89 8.68 -23.09 -0.22
CA TYR A 89 8.43 -23.53 -1.60
C TYR A 89 7.04 -23.10 -2.09
N ASP A 90 6.00 -23.35 -1.30
CA ASP A 90 4.61 -22.98 -1.60
C ASP A 90 4.19 -23.26 -3.06
N GLY A 91 4.58 -24.43 -3.60
CA GLY A 91 4.34 -24.76 -5.00
C GLY A 91 5.13 -23.92 -6.01
N GLY A 92 6.21 -23.26 -5.58
CA GLY A 92 7.03 -22.38 -6.43
C GLY A 92 6.51 -20.94 -6.51
N PHE A 93 5.57 -20.57 -5.64
CA PHE A 93 4.93 -19.25 -5.64
C PHE A 93 5.96 -18.10 -5.54
N TRP A 94 6.80 -18.11 -4.50
CA TRP A 94 7.77 -17.05 -4.24
C TRP A 94 8.88 -16.99 -5.26
N GLN A 95 9.37 -18.19 -5.68
CA GLN A 95 10.38 -18.31 -6.70
C GLN A 95 9.86 -17.84 -8.06
N GLY A 96 8.57 -18.09 -8.32
CA GLY A 96 7.86 -17.60 -9.50
C GLY A 96 7.82 -16.08 -9.59
N LEU A 97 7.61 -15.38 -8.46
CA LEU A 97 7.66 -13.91 -8.40
C LEU A 97 9.08 -13.41 -8.75
N TYR A 98 10.10 -13.90 -8.08
CA TYR A 98 11.49 -13.51 -8.32
C TYR A 98 11.97 -13.80 -9.76
N LEU A 99 11.56 -14.93 -10.33
CA LEU A 99 11.92 -15.34 -11.69
C LEU A 99 11.01 -14.72 -12.77
N HIS A 100 10.04 -13.88 -12.40
CA HIS A 100 9.02 -13.33 -13.30
C HIS A 100 8.25 -14.41 -14.08
N LYS A 101 7.87 -15.49 -13.40
CA LYS A 101 7.18 -16.66 -13.98
C LYS A 101 5.80 -16.89 -13.35
N TRP A 102 5.04 -15.84 -13.24
CA TRP A 102 3.64 -15.93 -12.79
C TRP A 102 2.68 -16.01 -13.98
N GLY A 103 1.55 -16.63 -13.76
CA GLY A 103 0.44 -16.67 -14.72
C GLY A 103 -0.79 -15.92 -14.21
N VAL A 104 -1.85 -15.91 -15.00
CA VAL A 104 -3.12 -15.24 -14.69
C VAL A 104 -3.82 -15.80 -13.44
N SER A 105 -3.50 -17.01 -13.02
CA SER A 105 -4.03 -17.67 -11.83
C SER A 105 -3.14 -17.48 -10.58
N ASN A 106 -2.17 -16.55 -10.62
CA ASN A 106 -1.33 -16.28 -9.46
C ASN A 106 -2.15 -15.57 -8.36
N ASP A 107 -2.21 -16.15 -7.18
CA ASP A 107 -3.01 -15.67 -6.05
C ASP A 107 -2.69 -14.22 -5.65
N ALA A 108 -1.41 -13.80 -5.71
CA ALA A 108 -1.04 -12.42 -5.38
C ALA A 108 -1.56 -11.42 -6.41
N VAL A 109 -1.52 -11.80 -7.70
CA VAL A 109 -2.03 -10.96 -8.79
C VAL A 109 -3.54 -10.78 -8.64
N GLN A 110 -4.27 -11.88 -8.44
CA GLN A 110 -5.73 -11.84 -8.25
C GLN A 110 -6.12 -11.07 -6.98
N ALA A 111 -5.56 -11.41 -5.84
CA ALA A 111 -5.89 -10.78 -4.56
C ALA A 111 -5.59 -9.27 -4.57
N THR A 112 -4.49 -8.86 -5.21
CA THR A 112 -4.15 -7.44 -5.37
C THR A 112 -5.16 -6.71 -6.25
N TRP A 113 -5.55 -7.31 -7.38
CA TRP A 113 -6.58 -6.76 -8.25
C TRP A 113 -7.91 -6.55 -7.53
N GLU A 114 -8.40 -7.59 -6.87
CA GLU A 114 -9.66 -7.55 -6.11
C GLU A 114 -9.62 -6.51 -4.99
N TYR A 115 -8.52 -6.44 -4.26
CA TYR A 115 -8.31 -5.47 -3.19
C TYR A 115 -8.33 -4.03 -3.70
N LEU A 116 -7.56 -3.71 -4.74
CA LEU A 116 -7.47 -2.35 -5.27
C LEU A 116 -8.82 -1.89 -5.83
N TYR A 117 -9.51 -2.75 -6.60
CA TYR A 117 -10.84 -2.42 -7.11
C TYR A 117 -11.91 -2.33 -6.02
N LYS A 118 -11.81 -3.13 -4.97
CA LYS A 118 -12.72 -2.99 -3.81
C LYS A 118 -12.66 -1.56 -3.25
N VAL A 119 -11.47 -1.02 -3.06
CA VAL A 119 -11.33 0.34 -2.52
C VAL A 119 -11.76 1.41 -3.53
N VAL A 120 -11.49 1.22 -4.81
CA VAL A 120 -12.02 2.09 -5.89
C VAL A 120 -13.55 2.15 -5.83
N MET A 121 -14.22 0.99 -5.73
CA MET A 121 -15.69 0.93 -5.69
C MET A 121 -16.26 1.55 -4.42
N LEU A 122 -15.61 1.34 -3.27
CA LEU A 122 -15.97 2.00 -2.02
C LEU A 122 -15.78 3.52 -2.11
N SER A 123 -14.68 3.98 -2.72
CA SER A 123 -14.45 5.40 -2.96
C SER A 123 -15.49 6.02 -3.89
N ASN A 124 -15.92 5.32 -4.95
CA ASN A 124 -17.01 5.77 -5.81
C ASN A 124 -18.29 5.96 -5.01
N LYS A 125 -18.66 4.97 -4.20
CA LYS A 125 -19.82 5.06 -3.31
C LYS A 125 -19.71 6.24 -2.34
N SER A 126 -18.54 6.45 -1.75
CA SER A 126 -18.27 7.59 -0.85
C SER A 126 -18.44 8.93 -1.57
N VAL A 127 -17.90 9.08 -2.78
CA VAL A 127 -18.10 10.29 -3.60
C VAL A 127 -19.59 10.56 -3.82
N GLU A 128 -20.34 9.54 -4.24
CA GLU A 128 -21.78 9.65 -4.48
C GLU A 128 -22.56 10.04 -3.21
N GLN A 129 -22.20 9.48 -2.03
CA GLN A 129 -22.87 9.81 -0.76
C GLN A 129 -22.54 11.24 -0.29
N ILE A 130 -21.28 11.69 -0.40
CA ILE A 130 -20.89 13.06 -0.04
C ILE A 130 -21.61 14.06 -0.94
N GLN A 131 -21.67 13.81 -2.25
CA GLN A 131 -22.39 14.66 -3.19
C GLN A 131 -23.89 14.71 -2.88
N LYS A 132 -24.51 13.57 -2.63
CA LYS A 132 -25.93 13.48 -2.27
C LYS A 132 -26.23 14.23 -0.97
N PHE A 133 -25.38 14.12 0.05
CA PHE A 133 -25.54 14.89 1.28
C PHE A 133 -25.46 16.39 1.02
N GLY A 134 -24.53 16.83 0.16
CA GLY A 134 -24.36 18.23 -0.24
C GLY A 134 -25.53 18.83 -1.03
N GLU A 135 -26.43 18.01 -1.63
CA GLU A 135 -27.64 18.53 -2.29
C GLU A 135 -28.60 19.23 -1.31
N THR A 136 -28.55 18.86 -0.04
CA THR A 136 -29.46 19.35 1.00
C THR A 136 -28.78 20.03 2.17
N HIS A 137 -27.43 19.98 2.23
CA HIS A 137 -26.61 20.54 3.29
C HIS A 137 -25.48 21.39 2.70
N ASP A 138 -25.43 22.65 3.07
CA ASP A 138 -24.34 23.57 2.70
C ASP A 138 -23.36 23.64 3.86
N ASP A 139 -22.35 22.75 3.81
CA ASP A 139 -21.32 22.63 4.84
C ASP A 139 -19.94 22.88 4.25
N SER A 140 -19.15 23.74 4.89
CA SER A 140 -17.83 24.18 4.42
C SER A 140 -16.77 23.06 4.39
N GLU A 141 -16.98 21.95 5.11
CA GLU A 141 -16.04 20.82 5.14
C GLU A 141 -16.27 19.80 4.00
N LEU A 142 -17.46 19.80 3.40
CA LEU A 142 -17.79 18.83 2.34
C LEU A 142 -16.82 18.86 1.14
N PRO A 143 -16.36 20.03 0.64
CA PRO A 143 -15.39 20.07 -0.43
C PRO A 143 -14.06 19.38 -0.06
N ALA A 144 -13.62 19.52 1.19
CA ALA A 144 -12.40 18.87 1.67
C ALA A 144 -12.59 17.34 1.80
N TYR A 145 -13.73 16.87 2.32
CA TYR A 145 -14.06 15.45 2.39
C TYR A 145 -14.14 14.82 1.00
N LEU A 146 -14.79 15.50 0.05
CA LEU A 146 -14.86 15.05 -1.34
C LEU A 146 -13.47 14.97 -1.97
N ALA A 147 -12.64 15.99 -1.77
CA ALA A 147 -11.27 16.01 -2.28
C ALA A 147 -10.42 14.87 -1.72
N GLU A 148 -10.56 14.57 -0.44
CA GLU A 148 -9.83 13.48 0.22
C GLU A 148 -10.22 12.11 -0.33
N VAL A 149 -11.53 11.87 -0.51
CA VAL A 149 -12.02 10.60 -1.11
C VAL A 149 -11.61 10.48 -2.58
N ARG A 150 -11.64 11.58 -3.35
CA ARG A 150 -11.15 11.60 -4.74
C ARG A 150 -9.65 11.32 -4.80
N ALA A 151 -8.86 11.90 -3.91
CA ALA A 151 -7.42 11.62 -3.82
C ALA A 151 -7.14 10.17 -3.41
N MET A 152 -7.95 9.58 -2.50
CA MET A 152 -7.89 8.15 -2.15
C MET A 152 -8.15 7.30 -3.39
N ARG A 153 -9.24 7.52 -4.12
CA ARG A 153 -9.56 6.83 -5.36
C ARG A 153 -8.43 6.93 -6.38
N ALA A 154 -7.88 8.12 -6.55
CA ALA A 154 -6.76 8.37 -7.47
C ALA A 154 -5.51 7.60 -7.05
N MET A 155 -5.19 7.52 -5.77
CA MET A 155 -4.07 6.71 -5.25
C MET A 155 -4.24 5.22 -5.57
N TYR A 156 -5.45 4.68 -5.43
CA TYR A 156 -5.70 3.28 -5.77
C TYR A 156 -5.67 3.03 -7.29
N TYR A 157 -6.11 3.97 -8.10
CA TYR A 157 -5.90 3.92 -9.55
C TYR A 157 -4.44 4.07 -9.95
N TYR A 158 -3.64 4.84 -9.22
CA TYR A 158 -2.18 4.88 -9.40
C TYR A 158 -1.57 3.48 -9.22
N TYR A 159 -1.91 2.75 -8.15
CA TYR A 159 -1.44 1.37 -7.94
C TYR A 159 -1.95 0.41 -9.01
N LEU A 160 -3.19 0.56 -9.47
CA LEU A 160 -3.73 -0.24 -10.58
C LEU A 160 -2.96 0.04 -11.88
N LEU A 161 -2.70 1.29 -12.19
CA LEU A 161 -1.93 1.69 -13.37
C LEU A 161 -0.49 1.17 -13.31
N ASP A 162 0.15 1.30 -12.16
CA ASP A 162 1.54 0.90 -11.96
C ASP A 162 1.73 -0.62 -12.05
N LEU A 163 0.87 -1.39 -11.39
CA LEU A 163 0.98 -2.86 -11.33
C LEU A 163 0.40 -3.57 -12.57
N PHE A 164 -0.66 -3.03 -13.19
CA PHE A 164 -1.41 -3.73 -14.24
C PHE A 164 -1.46 -2.99 -15.58
N GLY A 165 -1.11 -1.73 -15.62
CA GLY A 165 -1.09 -0.92 -16.84
C GLY A 165 -2.48 -0.57 -17.38
N ARG A 166 -3.00 -1.34 -18.34
CA ARG A 166 -4.37 -1.18 -18.87
C ARG A 166 -5.38 -1.76 -17.91
N VAL A 167 -6.24 -0.92 -17.37
CA VAL A 167 -7.24 -1.32 -16.38
C VAL A 167 -8.59 -0.66 -16.67
N PRO A 168 -9.73 -1.26 -16.29
CA PRO A 168 -11.03 -0.60 -16.37
C PRO A 168 -11.08 0.69 -15.53
N LEU A 169 -11.51 1.79 -16.13
CA LEU A 169 -11.78 3.04 -15.43
C LEU A 169 -13.25 3.12 -15.05
N VAL A 170 -13.56 2.73 -13.81
CA VAL A 170 -14.93 2.64 -13.27
C VAL A 170 -15.15 3.75 -12.26
N LEU A 171 -16.06 4.69 -12.53
CA LEU A 171 -16.29 5.90 -11.74
C LEU A 171 -17.65 5.95 -11.05
N SER A 172 -18.46 4.91 -11.16
CA SER A 172 -19.75 4.77 -10.47
C SER A 172 -19.79 3.49 -9.65
N SER A 173 -20.39 3.56 -8.46
CA SER A 173 -20.63 2.40 -7.60
C SER A 173 -21.70 1.46 -8.15
N SER A 174 -22.50 1.91 -9.09
CA SER A 174 -23.59 1.17 -9.73
C SER A 174 -23.29 0.76 -11.19
N ALA A 175 -22.02 0.82 -11.60
CA ALA A 175 -21.63 0.44 -12.97
C ALA A 175 -22.04 -0.99 -13.29
N SER A 176 -22.68 -1.19 -14.46
CA SER A 176 -23.03 -2.52 -14.93
C SER A 176 -21.79 -3.27 -15.43
N MET A 177 -21.71 -4.57 -15.18
CA MET A 177 -20.62 -5.40 -15.69
C MET A 177 -20.47 -5.33 -17.22
N SER A 178 -21.57 -5.09 -17.96
CA SER A 178 -21.54 -4.90 -19.42
C SER A 178 -20.84 -3.61 -19.84
N ASP A 179 -20.76 -2.61 -18.98
CA ASP A 179 -20.19 -1.30 -19.27
C ASP A 179 -18.72 -1.18 -18.83
N ILE A 180 -18.23 -2.19 -18.12
CA ILE A 180 -16.85 -2.25 -17.66
C ILE A 180 -15.95 -2.74 -18.80
N VAL A 181 -15.14 -1.82 -19.34
CA VAL A 181 -14.19 -2.10 -20.41
C VAL A 181 -12.79 -1.67 -20.00
N GLN A 182 -11.77 -2.35 -20.50
CA GLN A 182 -10.38 -1.99 -20.28
C GLN A 182 -10.08 -0.65 -20.93
N SER A 183 -9.43 0.24 -20.19
CA SER A 183 -8.96 1.55 -20.65
C SER A 183 -7.47 1.52 -20.99
N GLU A 184 -7.05 2.38 -21.92
CA GLU A 184 -5.63 2.58 -22.20
C GLU A 184 -4.91 3.19 -21.00
N ARG A 185 -3.60 2.90 -20.85
CA ARG A 185 -2.74 3.46 -19.78
C ARG A 185 -2.86 4.98 -19.68
N LYS A 186 -2.74 5.66 -20.84
CA LYS A 186 -2.83 7.13 -20.87
C LYS A 186 -4.18 7.64 -20.35
N THR A 187 -5.27 6.96 -20.63
CA THR A 187 -6.61 7.36 -20.14
C THR A 187 -6.67 7.29 -18.61
N VAL A 188 -6.13 6.24 -18.03
CA VAL A 188 -6.07 6.08 -16.57
C VAL A 188 -5.11 7.10 -15.95
N PHE A 189 -3.95 7.30 -16.56
CA PHE A 189 -2.97 8.30 -16.14
C PHE A 189 -3.56 9.71 -16.13
N ASP A 190 -4.19 10.14 -17.22
CA ASP A 190 -4.81 11.46 -17.33
C ASP A 190 -5.90 11.66 -16.26
N PHE A 191 -6.69 10.63 -16.00
CA PHE A 191 -7.69 10.64 -14.93
C PHE A 191 -7.04 10.82 -13.56
N VAL A 192 -6.04 10.04 -13.21
CA VAL A 192 -5.37 10.09 -11.90
C VAL A 192 -4.71 11.45 -11.68
N VAL A 193 -4.00 11.97 -12.69
CA VAL A 193 -3.37 13.31 -12.63
C VAL A 193 -4.42 14.38 -12.40
N LYS A 194 -5.52 14.37 -13.17
CA LYS A 194 -6.61 15.33 -13.02
C LYS A 194 -7.23 15.30 -11.63
N GLU A 195 -7.59 14.10 -11.14
CA GLU A 195 -8.20 13.94 -9.80
C GLU A 195 -7.30 14.51 -8.70
N LEU A 196 -6.00 14.21 -8.73
CA LEU A 196 -5.05 14.71 -7.74
C LEU A 196 -4.81 16.22 -7.87
N GLN A 197 -4.73 16.77 -9.08
CA GLN A 197 -4.56 18.21 -9.31
C GLN A 197 -5.76 19.01 -8.81
N GLU A 198 -6.97 18.50 -9.00
CA GLU A 198 -8.21 19.16 -8.54
C GLU A 198 -8.40 18.98 -7.02
N ALA A 199 -8.01 17.86 -6.45
CA ALA A 199 -8.13 17.61 -5.01
C ALA A 199 -7.09 18.37 -4.17
N ALA A 200 -5.83 18.43 -4.63
CA ALA A 200 -4.71 18.95 -3.84
C ALA A 200 -4.95 20.33 -3.21
N PRO A 201 -5.52 21.35 -3.91
CA PRO A 201 -5.79 22.66 -3.30
C PRO A 201 -6.79 22.65 -2.13
N LEU A 202 -7.67 21.63 -2.09
CA LEU A 202 -8.71 21.46 -1.08
C LEU A 202 -8.27 20.60 0.10
N LEU A 203 -7.16 19.88 -0.05
CA LEU A 203 -6.58 19.05 1.02
C LEU A 203 -5.82 19.90 2.04
N ALA A 204 -5.79 19.45 3.29
CA ALA A 204 -5.03 20.08 4.35
C ALA A 204 -3.52 20.07 4.04
N GLU A 205 -2.81 21.13 4.45
CA GLU A 205 -1.33 21.20 4.36
C GLU A 205 -0.62 20.46 5.49
N SER A 206 -1.38 19.89 6.42
CA SER A 206 -0.87 19.19 7.59
C SER A 206 -0.02 17.97 7.23
N ARG A 207 0.90 17.63 8.13
CA ARG A 207 1.71 16.41 8.03
C ARG A 207 0.86 15.19 8.38
N SER A 208 0.81 14.22 7.48
CA SER A 208 0.04 12.99 7.66
C SER A 208 0.65 12.02 8.69
N ASN A 209 1.97 12.10 8.90
CA ASN A 209 2.66 11.24 9.85
C ASN A 209 2.64 11.75 11.30
N ARG A 210 1.95 12.88 11.58
CA ARG A 210 1.89 13.46 12.93
C ARG A 210 0.57 13.15 13.60
N PRO A 211 0.58 12.75 14.89
CA PRO A 211 -0.65 12.63 15.68
C PRO A 211 -1.51 13.88 15.62
N GLY A 212 -2.81 13.71 15.48
CA GLY A 212 -3.80 14.78 15.35
C GLY A 212 -4.87 14.44 14.30
N ASP A 213 -5.66 15.43 13.90
CA ASP A 213 -6.84 15.24 13.03
C ASP A 213 -6.53 14.67 11.64
N TYR A 214 -5.28 14.80 11.18
CA TYR A 214 -4.84 14.35 9.87
C TYR A 214 -3.86 13.15 9.92
N TYR A 215 -3.72 12.52 11.08
CA TYR A 215 -2.82 11.38 11.24
C TYR A 215 -3.25 10.20 10.38
N GLY A 216 -2.35 9.75 9.50
CA GLY A 216 -2.60 8.67 8.55
C GLY A 216 -3.53 9.03 7.38
N ARG A 217 -3.96 10.31 7.28
CA ARG A 217 -4.87 10.76 6.22
C ARG A 217 -4.13 11.30 5.00
N ILE A 218 -4.79 11.26 3.85
CA ILE A 218 -4.26 11.89 2.62
C ILE A 218 -4.35 13.39 2.76
N THR A 219 -3.18 14.03 2.78
CA THR A 219 -3.02 15.49 2.87
C THR A 219 -2.37 16.00 1.58
N ARG A 220 -2.27 17.32 1.45
CA ARG A 220 -1.72 17.95 0.23
C ARG A 220 -0.31 17.46 -0.13
N PRO A 221 0.65 17.32 0.81
CA PRO A 221 1.96 16.75 0.48
C PRO A 221 1.89 15.31 -0.04
N VAL A 222 0.93 14.49 0.41
CA VAL A 222 0.72 13.13 -0.12
C VAL A 222 0.25 13.19 -1.58
N ALA A 223 -0.69 14.09 -1.90
CA ALA A 223 -1.14 14.29 -3.29
C ALA A 223 0.00 14.80 -4.20
N TYR A 224 0.82 15.72 -3.71
CA TYR A 224 1.99 16.19 -4.49
C TYR A 224 3.04 15.12 -4.68
N PHE A 225 3.25 14.23 -3.72
CA PHE A 225 4.14 13.09 -3.87
C PHE A 225 3.66 12.15 -4.99
N LEU A 226 2.39 11.81 -5.02
CA LEU A 226 1.79 10.99 -6.08
C LEU A 226 1.90 11.68 -7.45
N LEU A 227 1.65 12.98 -7.52
CA LEU A 227 1.80 13.75 -8.76
C LEU A 227 3.25 13.79 -9.25
N ALA A 228 4.24 13.89 -8.35
CA ALA A 228 5.66 13.80 -8.70
C ALA A 228 6.01 12.41 -9.26
N LYS A 229 5.54 11.33 -8.61
CA LYS A 229 5.70 9.95 -9.11
C LYS A 229 5.09 9.73 -10.48
N LEU A 230 3.87 10.24 -10.69
CA LEU A 230 3.18 10.14 -11.98
C LEU A 230 3.93 10.90 -13.07
N ALA A 231 4.40 12.11 -12.78
CA ALA A 231 5.14 12.91 -13.74
C ALA A 231 6.50 12.27 -14.08
N LEU A 232 7.24 11.77 -13.11
CA LEU A 232 8.51 11.07 -13.31
C LEU A 232 8.37 9.84 -14.20
N ASN A 233 7.28 9.10 -14.08
CA ASN A 233 7.03 7.86 -14.81
C ASN A 233 6.06 8.05 -16.00
N ALA A 234 5.84 9.30 -16.43
CA ALA A 234 4.86 9.62 -17.46
C ALA A 234 5.12 8.90 -18.79
N GLU A 235 6.38 8.69 -19.16
CA GLU A 235 6.75 7.94 -20.38
C GLU A 235 6.18 6.53 -20.38
N VAL A 236 6.21 5.84 -19.23
CA VAL A 236 5.66 4.48 -19.08
C VAL A 236 4.14 4.51 -19.03
N TYR A 237 3.56 5.43 -18.24
CA TYR A 237 2.12 5.47 -18.03
C TYR A 237 1.32 6.04 -19.20
N THR A 238 1.97 6.76 -20.12
CA THR A 238 1.33 7.25 -21.35
C THR A 238 1.61 6.38 -22.57
N ASP A 239 2.43 5.34 -22.41
CA ASP A 239 2.75 4.37 -23.47
C ASP A 239 1.60 3.35 -23.58
N ASN A 240 0.77 3.51 -24.61
CA ASN A 240 -0.34 2.61 -24.91
C ASN A 240 0.08 1.36 -25.68
N ASP A 241 1.26 1.37 -26.32
CA ASP A 241 1.80 0.24 -27.08
C ASP A 241 3.29 0.01 -26.81
N TRP A 242 3.61 -0.57 -25.68
CA TRP A 242 5.00 -0.91 -25.29
C TRP A 242 5.65 -1.98 -26.17
N THR A 243 4.94 -2.53 -27.17
CA THR A 243 5.44 -3.60 -28.04
C THR A 243 6.09 -3.07 -29.33
N ASP A 244 5.84 -1.80 -29.68
CA ASP A 244 6.35 -1.18 -30.90
C ASP A 244 7.80 -0.67 -30.79
N GLY A 245 8.37 -0.69 -29.57
CA GLY A 245 9.73 -0.21 -29.29
C GLY A 245 9.84 1.34 -29.29
N VAL A 246 8.73 2.07 -29.41
CA VAL A 246 8.68 3.53 -29.35
C VAL A 246 8.14 3.96 -27.99
N ARG A 247 8.94 4.66 -27.22
CA ARG A 247 8.53 5.18 -25.93
C ARG A 247 8.15 6.66 -26.03
N PRO A 248 7.04 7.11 -25.41
CA PRO A 248 6.74 8.54 -25.30
C PRO A 248 7.90 9.30 -24.64
N ASP A 249 8.14 10.52 -25.10
CA ASP A 249 9.18 11.41 -24.56
C ASP A 249 8.59 12.32 -23.47
N GLY A 250 9.09 12.21 -22.24
CA GLY A 250 8.67 13.02 -21.09
C GLY A 250 8.87 14.52 -21.30
N GLY A 251 9.80 14.92 -22.18
CA GLY A 251 9.98 16.31 -22.61
C GLY A 251 8.81 16.87 -23.40
N THR A 252 7.95 16.01 -23.97
CA THR A 252 6.77 16.38 -24.77
C THR A 252 5.44 16.12 -24.05
N ILE A 253 5.43 15.29 -22.99
CA ILE A 253 4.23 15.03 -22.19
C ILE A 253 3.92 16.26 -21.34
N SER A 254 2.74 16.84 -21.53
CA SER A 254 2.38 18.15 -20.98
C SER A 254 1.50 18.03 -19.74
N PHE A 255 1.88 18.79 -18.70
CA PHE A 255 1.12 19.03 -17.48
C PHE A 255 0.71 20.50 -17.41
N THR A 256 -0.54 20.78 -17.07
CA THR A 256 -0.98 22.14 -16.74
C THR A 256 -0.96 22.30 -15.23
N ILE A 257 -0.06 23.15 -14.69
CA ILE A 257 0.06 23.42 -13.27
C ILE A 257 -0.16 24.92 -13.04
N GLU A 258 -1.24 25.28 -12.34
CA GLU A 258 -1.63 26.69 -12.08
C GLU A 258 -1.68 27.54 -13.38
N GLY A 259 -2.25 26.94 -14.44
CA GLY A 259 -2.39 27.62 -15.74
C GLY A 259 -1.10 27.68 -16.59
N ARG A 260 0.01 27.13 -16.10
CA ARG A 260 1.28 27.07 -16.85
C ARG A 260 1.51 25.67 -17.42
N GLN A 261 1.92 25.60 -18.68
CA GLN A 261 2.33 24.36 -19.32
C GLN A 261 3.76 24.00 -18.89
N GLN A 262 3.95 22.76 -18.46
CA GLN A 262 5.23 22.19 -18.08
C GLN A 262 5.33 20.79 -18.69
N ASN A 263 6.52 20.36 -19.08
CA ASN A 263 6.74 18.96 -19.45
C ASN A 263 6.80 18.06 -18.19
N ALA A 264 6.86 16.74 -18.38
CA ALA A 264 6.85 15.78 -17.28
C ALA A 264 8.00 16.01 -16.27
N TRP A 265 9.20 16.31 -16.76
CA TRP A 265 10.37 16.57 -15.92
C TRP A 265 10.22 17.85 -15.09
N GLN A 266 9.75 18.92 -15.71
CA GLN A 266 9.47 20.18 -15.04
C GLN A 266 8.34 20.02 -13.99
N ALA A 267 7.31 19.26 -14.32
CA ALA A 267 6.22 18.94 -13.40
C ALA A 267 6.71 18.15 -12.18
N THR A 268 7.59 17.16 -12.38
CA THR A 268 8.23 16.40 -11.30
C THR A 268 8.95 17.35 -10.33
N VAL A 269 9.85 18.20 -10.86
CA VAL A 269 10.59 19.18 -10.04
C VAL A 269 9.63 20.12 -9.32
N THR A 270 8.59 20.63 -10.00
CA THR A 270 7.60 21.54 -9.39
C THR A 270 6.90 20.91 -8.20
N TYR A 271 6.43 19.66 -8.31
CA TYR A 271 5.77 18.99 -7.17
C TYR A 271 6.76 18.64 -6.04
N CYS A 272 7.99 18.26 -6.36
CA CYS A 272 9.05 18.04 -5.38
C CYS A 272 9.36 19.33 -4.60
N ASP A 273 9.46 20.48 -5.30
CA ASP A 273 9.71 21.78 -4.68
C ASP A 273 8.57 22.22 -3.75
N ARG A 274 7.32 21.93 -4.10
CA ARG A 274 6.16 22.19 -3.24
C ARG A 274 6.23 21.40 -1.94
N ILE A 275 6.63 20.13 -1.99
CA ILE A 275 6.82 19.30 -0.78
C ILE A 275 7.96 19.87 0.06
N THR A 276 9.09 20.25 -0.56
CA THR A 276 10.20 20.90 0.12
C THR A 276 9.78 22.19 0.82
N ALA A 277 8.97 23.03 0.15
CA ALA A 277 8.46 24.27 0.71
C ALA A 277 7.53 24.06 1.93
N MET A 278 6.93 22.88 2.09
CA MET A 278 6.15 22.48 3.25
C MET A 278 7.01 22.07 4.46
N GLY A 279 8.33 22.22 4.37
CA GLY A 279 9.25 21.99 5.48
C GLY A 279 9.62 20.53 5.71
N TYR A 280 9.44 19.65 4.71
CA TYR A 280 10.02 18.30 4.76
C TYR A 280 11.54 18.36 4.55
N ALA A 281 12.27 17.53 5.28
CA ALA A 281 13.74 17.46 5.24
C ALA A 281 14.20 16.03 5.56
N LEU A 282 15.43 15.70 5.22
CA LEU A 282 16.03 14.44 5.67
C LEU A 282 16.21 14.44 7.19
N GLU A 283 15.96 13.32 7.82
CA GLU A 283 16.33 13.10 9.21
C GLU A 283 17.85 13.06 9.35
N PRO A 284 18.42 13.73 10.37
CA PRO A 284 19.85 13.64 10.66
C PRO A 284 20.31 12.21 10.92
N LEU A 285 19.45 11.39 11.52
CA LEU A 285 19.66 9.97 11.74
C LEU A 285 18.65 9.19 10.93
N TYR A 286 19.12 8.38 10.00
CA TYR A 286 18.28 7.56 9.12
C TYR A 286 17.28 6.72 9.89
N GLU A 287 17.68 6.16 11.03
CA GLU A 287 16.88 5.25 11.85
C GLU A 287 15.67 5.93 12.51
N THR A 288 15.69 7.26 12.66
CA THR A 288 14.53 8.01 13.21
C THR A 288 13.27 7.77 12.39
N ASN A 289 13.41 7.59 11.07
CA ASN A 289 12.29 7.31 10.16
C ASN A 289 11.57 5.99 10.46
N PHE A 290 12.26 5.06 11.11
CA PHE A 290 11.84 3.69 11.32
C PHE A 290 11.89 3.27 12.80
N ALA A 291 11.99 4.24 13.71
CA ALA A 291 11.94 4.02 15.14
C ALA A 291 10.62 3.40 15.60
N VAL A 292 10.56 2.88 16.81
CA VAL A 292 9.31 2.32 17.37
C VAL A 292 8.21 3.39 17.42
N TYR A 293 8.57 4.63 17.77
CA TYR A 293 7.68 5.79 17.73
C TYR A 293 8.24 6.79 16.72
N ASN A 294 7.92 6.59 15.44
CA ASN A 294 8.50 7.35 14.34
C ASN A 294 7.59 8.47 13.79
N GLU A 295 6.51 8.80 14.49
CA GLU A 295 5.56 9.86 14.14
C GLU A 295 6.23 11.24 14.15
N SER A 296 7.31 11.40 14.91
CA SER A 296 8.07 12.66 14.98
C SER A 296 8.96 12.93 13.78
N SER A 297 9.15 11.97 12.87
CA SER A 297 10.01 12.14 11.69
C SER A 297 9.62 13.37 10.86
N VAL A 298 10.61 14.19 10.52
CA VAL A 298 10.46 15.33 9.59
C VAL A 298 10.54 14.89 8.13
N GLU A 299 10.92 13.67 7.89
CA GLU A 299 11.11 13.08 6.57
C GLU A 299 9.90 12.28 6.09
N ASN A 300 9.17 11.60 6.98
CA ASN A 300 8.01 10.78 6.62
C ASN A 300 6.86 11.67 6.11
N ILE A 301 6.31 11.33 4.94
CA ILE A 301 5.24 12.09 4.26
C ILE A 301 3.91 11.40 4.46
N PHE A 302 3.86 10.09 4.25
CA PHE A 302 2.65 9.29 4.41
C PHE A 302 2.99 7.97 5.10
N THR A 303 2.28 7.70 6.18
CA THR A 303 2.46 6.49 6.98
C THR A 303 1.12 5.81 7.22
N ILE A 304 1.15 4.51 7.47
CA ILE A 304 0.05 3.77 8.06
C ILE A 304 0.26 3.84 9.57
N PRO A 305 -0.62 4.53 10.31
CA PRO A 305 -0.55 4.56 11.76
C PRO A 305 -0.65 3.15 12.35
N MET A 306 0.23 2.87 13.30
CA MET A 306 0.25 1.59 13.99
C MET A 306 0.00 1.81 15.49
N ASN A 307 -0.77 0.91 16.07
CA ASN A 307 -0.99 0.84 17.51
C ASN A 307 -1.36 -0.59 17.88
N LYS A 308 -0.53 -1.25 18.66
CA LYS A 308 -0.69 -2.67 19.01
C LYS A 308 -1.95 -3.01 19.77
N THR A 309 -2.68 -2.01 20.29
CA THR A 309 -3.93 -2.22 21.04
C THR A 309 -5.18 -1.83 20.24
N LEU A 310 -5.07 -0.89 19.30
CA LEU A 310 -6.21 -0.32 18.58
C LEU A 310 -6.34 -0.89 17.16
N TYR A 311 -5.24 -1.25 16.53
CA TYR A 311 -5.24 -1.70 15.14
C TYR A 311 -5.01 -3.21 15.02
N THR A 312 -5.52 -3.76 13.94
CA THR A 312 -5.33 -5.18 13.61
C THR A 312 -4.31 -5.37 12.49
N ASN A 313 -3.80 -4.27 11.91
CA ASN A 313 -2.74 -4.29 10.92
C ASN A 313 -1.51 -5.00 11.45
N GLN A 314 -0.88 -5.80 10.61
CA GLN A 314 0.30 -6.55 10.96
C GLN A 314 1.41 -6.28 9.96
N MET A 315 2.60 -6.04 10.46
CA MET A 315 3.81 -5.91 9.66
C MET A 315 4.59 -7.23 9.74
N GLN A 316 4.31 -8.14 8.82
CA GLN A 316 4.85 -9.51 8.89
C GLN A 316 6.24 -9.66 8.30
N TYR A 317 6.55 -9.00 7.19
CA TYR A 317 7.71 -9.32 6.36
C TYR A 317 9.06 -9.06 7.00
N LEU A 318 9.19 -8.15 7.95
CA LEU A 318 10.42 -7.97 8.72
C LEU A 318 10.67 -9.18 9.64
N PHE A 319 9.62 -9.66 10.30
CA PHE A 319 9.67 -10.83 11.17
C PHE A 319 9.76 -12.11 10.36
N ARG A 320 9.12 -12.16 9.20
CA ARG A 320 9.22 -13.25 8.23
C ARG A 320 10.67 -13.49 7.78
N SER A 321 11.50 -12.46 7.76
CA SER A 321 12.90 -12.54 7.35
C SER A 321 13.81 -13.21 8.39
N ARG A 322 13.57 -13.00 9.70
CA ARG A 322 14.48 -13.46 10.77
C ARG A 322 14.42 -14.97 10.99
N HIS A 323 15.58 -15.56 11.30
CA HIS A 323 15.65 -16.92 11.79
C HIS A 323 14.88 -17.06 13.12
N TYR A 324 14.31 -18.23 13.40
CA TYR A 324 13.52 -18.51 14.60
C TYR A 324 14.27 -18.14 15.90
N ASN A 325 15.53 -18.57 16.04
CA ASN A 325 16.35 -18.28 17.21
C ASN A 325 16.73 -16.79 17.32
N HIS A 326 16.89 -16.09 16.16
CA HIS A 326 17.13 -14.65 16.14
C HIS A 326 15.93 -13.89 16.73
N ALA A 327 14.73 -14.20 16.25
CA ALA A 327 13.52 -13.56 16.73
C ALA A 327 13.27 -13.89 18.22
N LYS A 328 13.45 -15.15 18.62
CA LYS A 328 13.30 -15.61 20.00
C LYS A 328 14.24 -14.89 20.98
N ALA A 329 15.45 -14.55 20.55
CA ALA A 329 16.39 -13.77 21.37
C ALA A 329 15.89 -12.35 21.67
N TYR A 330 14.94 -11.84 20.87
CA TYR A 330 14.25 -10.57 21.09
C TYR A 330 12.86 -10.70 21.72
N GLY A 331 12.47 -11.92 22.15
CA GLY A 331 11.13 -12.19 22.68
C GLY A 331 10.03 -12.26 21.62
N LEU A 332 10.39 -12.43 20.34
CA LEU A 332 9.51 -12.41 19.19
C LEU A 332 9.53 -13.74 18.46
N SER A 333 8.62 -13.94 17.51
CA SER A 333 8.66 -15.05 16.54
C SER A 333 9.31 -14.64 15.24
N GLY A 334 9.88 -15.60 14.51
CA GLY A 334 10.46 -15.43 13.19
C GLY A 334 10.04 -16.57 12.28
N GLU A 335 10.17 -16.37 10.97
CA GLU A 335 9.72 -17.34 9.97
C GLU A 335 10.84 -17.80 9.03
N ASN A 336 12.06 -17.28 9.21
CA ASN A 336 13.26 -17.64 8.45
C ASN A 336 13.08 -17.61 6.93
N GLY A 337 12.36 -16.63 6.39
CA GLY A 337 12.01 -16.57 4.96
C GLY A 337 12.93 -15.69 4.13
N SER A 338 12.49 -14.44 3.89
CA SER A 338 13.09 -13.51 2.93
C SER A 338 14.52 -13.10 3.24
N SER A 339 15.24 -12.79 2.19
CA SER A 339 16.64 -12.30 2.22
C SER A 339 16.85 -11.24 1.15
N ALA A 340 17.92 -10.44 1.32
CA ALA A 340 18.46 -9.63 0.24
C ALA A 340 18.96 -10.52 -0.91
N THR A 341 18.88 -10.02 -2.13
CA THR A 341 19.50 -10.65 -3.30
C THR A 341 21.01 -10.40 -3.34
N LYS A 342 21.73 -11.13 -4.19
CA LYS A 342 23.16 -10.83 -4.45
C LYS A 342 23.35 -9.47 -5.13
N ASP A 343 22.38 -9.01 -5.91
CA ASP A 343 22.44 -7.73 -6.57
C ASP A 343 22.29 -6.59 -5.57
N ALA A 344 21.39 -6.71 -4.59
CA ALA A 344 21.31 -5.79 -3.47
C ALA A 344 22.64 -5.69 -2.70
N LEU A 345 23.30 -6.83 -2.42
CA LEU A 345 24.62 -6.85 -1.77
C LEU A 345 25.67 -6.07 -2.58
N ARG A 346 25.69 -6.25 -3.91
CA ARG A 346 26.62 -5.55 -4.81
C ARG A 346 26.38 -4.05 -4.81
N VAL A 347 25.11 -3.63 -4.90
CA VAL A 347 24.71 -2.22 -4.90
C VAL A 347 25.12 -1.52 -3.60
N PHE A 348 24.98 -2.21 -2.46
CA PHE A 348 25.45 -1.69 -1.17
C PHE A 348 26.97 -1.80 -0.98
N GLY A 349 27.70 -2.46 -1.88
CA GLY A 349 29.14 -2.68 -1.75
C GLY A 349 29.51 -3.61 -0.58
N TYR A 350 28.63 -4.54 -0.21
CA TYR A 350 28.88 -5.49 0.89
C TYR A 350 30.20 -6.25 0.67
N ASP A 351 31.01 -6.41 1.73
CA ASP A 351 32.37 -6.98 1.72
C ASP A 351 33.41 -6.19 0.91
N THR A 352 33.16 -4.93 0.62
CA THR A 352 34.14 -4.03 0.00
C THR A 352 34.64 -2.98 0.99
N ALA A 353 35.69 -2.26 0.62
CA ALA A 353 36.16 -1.12 1.42
C ALA A 353 35.24 0.11 1.41
N GLU A 354 34.27 0.12 0.48
CA GLU A 354 33.33 1.23 0.25
C GLU A 354 31.88 0.81 0.48
N VAL A 355 31.63 0.02 1.53
CA VAL A 355 30.23 -0.39 1.85
C VAL A 355 29.38 0.82 2.21
N ASP A 356 28.19 0.91 1.62
CA ASP A 356 27.22 1.93 1.98
C ASP A 356 26.81 1.76 3.47
N PRO A 357 26.95 2.79 4.30
CA PRO A 357 26.64 2.72 5.74
C PRO A 357 25.16 2.38 6.03
N ARG A 358 24.27 2.50 5.04
CA ARG A 358 22.87 2.07 5.17
C ARG A 358 22.72 0.55 5.15
N PHE A 359 23.73 -0.20 4.69
CA PHE A 359 23.65 -1.66 4.68
C PHE A 359 23.33 -2.22 6.08
N ASP A 360 24.11 -1.83 7.09
CA ASP A 360 23.92 -2.26 8.48
C ASP A 360 22.59 -1.74 9.10
N LYS A 361 21.99 -0.72 8.50
CA LYS A 361 20.68 -0.20 8.91
C LYS A 361 19.52 -0.99 8.29
N CYS A 362 19.74 -1.56 7.11
CA CYS A 362 18.72 -2.25 6.31
C CYS A 362 18.78 -3.77 6.43
N TYR A 363 19.93 -4.35 6.80
CA TYR A 363 20.14 -5.79 6.80
C TYR A 363 20.88 -6.30 8.04
N PHE A 364 20.57 -7.53 8.42
CA PHE A 364 21.35 -8.35 9.34
C PHE A 364 22.24 -9.28 8.52
N ALA A 365 23.55 -9.30 8.80
CA ALA A 365 24.55 -10.11 8.12
C ALA A 365 25.65 -10.54 9.10
N GLY A 366 26.29 -11.70 8.88
CA GLY A 366 27.34 -12.22 9.76
C GLY A 366 26.79 -12.74 11.10
N VAL A 367 27.61 -12.66 12.13
CA VAL A 367 27.31 -13.16 13.48
C VAL A 367 26.26 -12.32 14.18
N MET A 368 25.25 -12.99 14.77
CA MET A 368 24.13 -12.32 15.45
C MET A 368 24.28 -12.28 16.96
N TYR A 369 23.88 -11.14 17.52
CA TYR A 369 23.88 -10.88 18.95
C TYR A 369 22.48 -10.49 19.43
N ASP A 370 22.17 -10.85 20.67
CA ASP A 370 20.94 -10.41 21.32
C ASP A 370 21.05 -8.94 21.80
N LEU A 371 19.98 -8.45 22.44
CA LEU A 371 19.93 -7.07 22.97
C LEU A 371 20.93 -6.78 24.10
N LYS A 372 21.54 -7.82 24.69
CA LYS A 372 22.55 -7.72 25.75
C LYS A 372 23.96 -7.84 25.18
N GLY A 373 24.11 -8.08 23.87
CA GLY A 373 25.38 -8.31 23.21
C GLY A 373 25.91 -9.73 23.37
N GLU A 374 25.07 -10.70 23.77
CA GLU A 374 25.42 -12.11 23.84
C GLU A 374 25.19 -12.81 22.51
N LEU A 375 26.04 -13.81 22.19
CA LEU A 375 25.93 -14.57 20.94
C LEU A 375 24.63 -15.36 20.88
N ILE A 376 23.87 -15.16 19.80
CA ILE A 376 22.69 -15.98 19.55
C ILE A 376 23.15 -17.35 19.01
N ARG A 377 22.54 -18.41 19.52
CA ARG A 377 22.86 -19.79 19.12
C ARG A 377 21.65 -20.47 18.48
N LEU A 378 21.94 -21.35 17.52
CA LEU A 378 21.01 -22.32 16.96
C LEU A 378 20.71 -23.42 17.98
N ASP A 379 19.70 -24.25 17.70
CA ASP A 379 19.27 -25.33 18.60
C ASP A 379 20.35 -26.42 18.79
N ASP A 380 21.27 -26.56 17.85
CA ASP A 380 22.43 -27.45 17.93
C ASP A 380 23.62 -26.85 18.72
N GLY A 381 23.47 -25.61 19.24
CA GLY A 381 24.49 -24.90 20.00
C GLY A 381 25.49 -24.10 19.14
N THR A 382 25.43 -24.19 17.81
CA THR A 382 26.29 -23.39 16.93
C THR A 382 25.89 -21.93 16.98
N VAL A 383 26.84 -21.02 16.71
CA VAL A 383 26.56 -19.57 16.66
C VAL A 383 25.72 -19.26 15.43
N LEU A 384 24.67 -18.46 15.59
CA LEU A 384 23.90 -17.96 14.45
C LEU A 384 24.73 -16.93 13.69
N GLU A 385 25.08 -17.30 12.46
CA GLU A 385 25.74 -16.42 11.49
C GLU A 385 24.98 -16.44 10.18
N TYR A 386 24.59 -15.26 9.69
CA TYR A 386 23.99 -15.14 8.36
C TYR A 386 25.10 -15.03 7.30
N HIS A 387 24.93 -15.79 6.22
CA HIS A 387 25.86 -15.89 5.10
C HIS A 387 25.27 -15.21 3.85
N PRO A 388 25.47 -13.88 3.67
CA PRO A 388 24.78 -13.10 2.63
C PRO A 388 24.96 -13.63 1.21
N TRP A 389 26.18 -14.02 0.84
CA TRP A 389 26.49 -14.46 -0.51
C TRP A 389 25.98 -15.85 -0.86
N GLU A 390 25.54 -16.65 0.12
CA GLU A 390 25.08 -18.02 -0.07
C GLU A 390 23.59 -18.10 -0.48
N VAL A 391 22.94 -16.94 -0.70
CA VAL A 391 21.55 -16.90 -1.14
C VAL A 391 21.42 -17.36 -2.60
N ALA A 392 20.41 -18.19 -2.86
CA ALA A 392 19.97 -18.62 -4.19
C ALA A 392 18.46 -18.89 -4.18
N VAL A 393 17.87 -19.16 -5.33
CA VAL A 393 16.42 -19.44 -5.48
C VAL A 393 16.01 -20.67 -4.64
N ASP A 394 16.85 -21.70 -4.65
CA ASP A 394 16.71 -22.90 -3.81
C ASP A 394 18.03 -23.16 -3.11
N ILE A 395 17.99 -23.21 -1.79
CA ILE A 395 19.13 -23.47 -0.91
C ILE A 395 18.93 -24.73 -0.08
N SER A 396 17.94 -25.55 -0.45
CA SER A 396 17.67 -26.82 0.20
C SER A 396 18.88 -27.76 0.12
N ASN A 397 19.11 -28.51 1.19
CA ASN A 397 20.21 -29.46 1.32
C ASN A 397 21.61 -28.82 1.23
N THR A 398 21.75 -27.51 1.38
CA THR A 398 23.05 -26.86 1.54
C THR A 398 23.40 -26.69 3.02
N PRO A 399 24.68 -26.51 3.37
CA PRO A 399 25.08 -26.18 4.75
C PRO A 399 24.45 -24.88 5.27
N TYR A 400 24.01 -24.01 4.36
CA TYR A 400 23.46 -22.69 4.64
C TYR A 400 21.94 -22.62 4.53
N GLU A 401 21.24 -23.76 4.44
CA GLU A 401 19.77 -23.81 4.26
C GLU A 401 19.03 -22.87 5.19
N LYS A 402 19.42 -22.81 6.48
CA LYS A 402 18.78 -21.95 7.48
C LYS A 402 19.38 -20.56 7.59
N THR A 403 20.62 -20.34 7.14
CA THR A 403 21.41 -19.15 7.43
C THR A 403 21.82 -18.34 6.20
N ALA A 404 21.58 -18.83 4.99
CA ALA A 404 21.89 -18.11 3.76
C ALA A 404 21.11 -16.80 3.64
N GLY A 405 21.79 -15.76 3.12
CA GLY A 405 21.24 -14.45 2.78
C GLY A 405 21.24 -13.45 3.95
N ALA A 406 21.47 -12.18 3.64
CA ALA A 406 21.26 -11.08 4.58
C ALA A 406 19.76 -10.90 4.87
N ARG A 407 19.41 -10.63 6.13
CA ARG A 407 18.02 -10.59 6.58
C ARG A 407 17.52 -9.15 6.71
N MET A 408 16.24 -8.93 6.42
CA MET A 408 15.63 -7.60 6.49
C MET A 408 15.66 -7.05 7.91
N LYS A 409 16.08 -5.80 8.07
CA LYS A 409 16.22 -5.11 9.35
C LYS A 409 15.40 -3.82 9.39
N LYS A 410 15.79 -2.81 8.70
CA LYS A 410 15.26 -1.47 8.49
C LYS A 410 14.52 -0.82 9.70
N TYR A 411 13.41 -1.39 10.16
CA TYR A 411 12.63 -0.90 11.29
C TYR A 411 13.26 -1.31 12.63
N ALA A 412 13.25 -0.41 13.60
CA ALA A 412 13.63 -0.73 14.97
C ALA A 412 12.73 -1.85 15.52
N ILE A 413 13.31 -2.69 16.36
CA ILE A 413 12.60 -3.82 16.96
C ILE A 413 11.77 -3.31 18.12
N ASP A 414 10.45 -3.41 18.01
CA ASP A 414 9.54 -3.23 19.14
C ASP A 414 9.50 -4.54 19.96
N THR A 415 10.23 -4.58 21.07
CA THR A 415 10.29 -5.76 21.95
C THR A 415 8.98 -6.01 22.69
N ASP A 416 8.11 -5.01 22.74
CA ASP A 416 6.78 -5.10 23.35
C ASP A 416 5.67 -5.40 22.34
N ALA A 417 6.06 -5.63 21.06
CA ALA A 417 5.12 -5.98 20.01
C ALA A 417 4.33 -7.26 20.36
N THR A 418 3.05 -7.27 20.05
CA THR A 418 2.17 -8.42 20.28
C THR A 418 2.00 -9.26 19.01
N LYS A 419 1.26 -10.38 19.10
CA LYS A 419 1.06 -11.33 18.00
C LYS A 419 2.38 -11.69 17.30
N ASP A 420 3.30 -12.22 18.09
CA ASP A 420 4.61 -12.68 17.61
C ASP A 420 5.48 -11.59 16.98
N GLY A 421 5.26 -10.33 17.36
CA GLY A 421 5.99 -9.19 16.83
C GLY A 421 5.37 -8.54 15.60
N LYS A 422 4.17 -8.94 15.22
CA LYS A 422 3.47 -8.43 14.02
C LYS A 422 2.67 -7.16 14.31
N LEU A 423 2.16 -7.00 15.53
CA LEU A 423 1.51 -5.78 16.02
C LEU A 423 2.51 -4.95 16.82
N MET A 424 3.00 -3.90 16.24
CA MET A 424 4.06 -3.03 16.74
C MET A 424 3.59 -1.57 16.77
N GLU A 425 4.37 -0.69 17.39
CA GLU A 425 4.09 0.76 17.45
C GLU A 425 4.80 1.57 16.35
N ASN A 426 5.63 0.95 15.51
CA ASN A 426 6.28 1.65 14.41
C ASN A 426 5.25 1.89 13.30
N ASP A 427 4.98 3.14 12.95
CA ASP A 427 4.20 3.48 11.76
C ASP A 427 4.88 2.93 10.49
N ILE A 428 4.08 2.35 9.61
CA ILE A 428 4.58 1.83 8.33
C ILE A 428 4.74 2.98 7.35
N VAL A 429 5.97 3.24 6.93
CA VAL A 429 6.31 4.35 6.03
C VAL A 429 5.99 3.97 4.60
N LEU A 430 5.06 4.70 3.97
CA LEU A 430 4.71 4.56 2.56
C LEU A 430 5.50 5.53 1.69
N PHE A 431 5.53 6.82 2.05
CA PHE A 431 6.20 7.88 1.30
C PHE A 431 7.14 8.66 2.20
N ARG A 432 8.34 8.99 1.69
CA ARG A 432 9.39 9.63 2.45
C ARG A 432 10.11 10.70 1.60
N TYR A 433 10.58 11.78 2.23
CA TYR A 433 11.23 12.90 1.55
C TYR A 433 12.53 12.52 0.83
N ALA A 434 13.25 11.47 1.27
CA ALA A 434 14.38 10.95 0.52
C ALA A 434 14.02 10.59 -0.93
N ASP A 435 12.81 9.99 -1.14
CA ASP A 435 12.32 9.68 -2.48
C ASP A 435 12.03 10.96 -3.29
N VAL A 436 11.51 12.02 -2.64
CA VAL A 436 11.31 13.33 -3.27
C VAL A 436 12.63 13.90 -3.81
N LEU A 437 13.72 13.79 -3.04
CA LEU A 437 15.03 14.23 -3.48
C LEU A 437 15.60 13.39 -4.63
N LEU A 438 15.32 12.09 -4.63
CA LEU A 438 15.74 11.20 -5.73
C LEU A 438 14.92 11.41 -7.00
N MET A 439 13.65 11.80 -6.89
CA MET A 439 12.80 12.14 -8.04
C MET A 439 13.21 13.47 -8.68
N LYS A 440 13.69 14.43 -7.89
CA LYS A 440 14.14 15.76 -8.33
C LYS A 440 15.47 15.73 -9.06
#